data_e1eae2ed720a87b278e13801ec318c7a
#
_entry.id   e1eae2ed720a87b278e13801ec318c7a
#
_cell.length_a   1.000
_cell.length_b   1.000
_cell.length_c   1.000
_cell.angle_alpha   90.00
_cell.angle_beta   90.00
_cell.angle_gamma   90.00
#
_symmetry.space_group_name_H-M   'P 1'
#
loop_
_entity.id
_entity.type
_entity.pdbx_description
1 polymer ?
#
loop_
_entity_poly.entity_id
_entity_poly.type
_entity_poly.pdbx_seq_one_letter_code
_entity_poly.pdbx_strand_id
1 'polypeptide(L)'
;MENNILDTSKVFDAKIRVQMIASLTVGDLTFKQLKDICKCSDGNMTTHTKKLIVEGFVTVKKEFKNNRPLTTYHLTDKGKEAFVDYVNKLNEFIQEGK
;
A
#
# COMPACT_ATOMS: atom_id res chain seq x y z
N MET A 1 11.17 -9.10 24.82
CA MET A 1 10.58 -9.00 24.04
C MET A 1 10.75 -9.88 23.14
N GLU A 2 10.34 -10.31 22.78
CA GLU A 2 10.47 -11.13 22.00
C GLU A 2 10.49 -10.76 20.69
N ASN A 3 11.00 -11.45 19.85
CA ASN A 3 10.98 -11.14 18.50
C ASN A 3 9.62 -11.28 18.00
N ASN A 4 9.15 -10.26 17.39
CA ASN A 4 7.89 -10.32 16.71
C ASN A 4 8.18 -10.75 15.30
N ILE A 5 7.71 -11.91 14.93
CA ILE A 5 7.95 -12.44 13.61
C ILE A 5 7.34 -11.56 12.53
N LEU A 6 6.36 -10.74 12.91
CA LEU A 6 5.77 -9.77 12.00
C LEU A 6 6.32 -8.37 12.24
N ASP A 7 7.58 -8.27 12.62
CA ASP A 7 8.25 -6.99 12.82
C ASP A 7 8.48 -6.34 11.44
N THR A 8 7.49 -5.64 10.97
CA THR A 8 7.50 -4.97 9.68
C THR A 8 7.05 -3.53 9.87
N SER A 9 7.01 -2.76 8.80
CA SER A 9 6.55 -1.38 8.88
C SER A 9 5.14 -1.31 9.44
N LYS A 10 4.90 -0.31 10.26
CA LYS A 10 3.55 -0.06 10.81
C LYS A 10 2.53 0.27 9.74
N VAL A 11 2.99 0.62 8.55
CA VAL A 11 2.09 0.82 7.43
C VAL A 11 1.22 -0.42 7.23
N PHE A 12 1.76 -1.61 7.48
CA PHE A 12 1.02 -2.85 7.28
C PHE A 12 0.08 -3.21 8.42
N ASP A 13 -0.01 -2.36 9.45
CA ASP A 13 -0.94 -2.59 10.56
C ASP A 13 -2.39 -2.39 10.14
N ALA A 14 -2.64 -1.69 9.06
CA ALA A 14 -3.99 -1.47 8.58
C ALA A 14 -4.24 -2.31 7.33
N LYS A 15 -5.28 -3.11 7.39
CA LYS A 15 -5.66 -4.00 6.30
C LYS A 15 -5.83 -3.26 4.98
N ILE A 16 -6.42 -2.06 5.02
CA ILE A 16 -6.65 -1.30 3.80
C ILE A 16 -5.33 -0.90 3.14
N ARG A 17 -4.30 -0.58 3.92
CA ARG A 17 -3.02 -0.21 3.35
C ARG A 17 -2.30 -1.41 2.74
N VAL A 18 -2.45 -2.58 3.35
CA VAL A 18 -1.94 -3.82 2.77
C VAL A 18 -2.61 -4.05 1.41
N GLN A 19 -3.91 -3.86 1.35
CA GLN A 19 -4.66 -4.04 0.11
C GLN A 19 -4.23 -3.04 -0.95
N MET A 20 -4.00 -1.80 -0.56
CA MET A 20 -3.54 -0.77 -1.49
C MET A 20 -2.20 -1.15 -2.11
N ILE A 21 -1.23 -1.55 -1.29
CA ILE A 21 0.08 -1.91 -1.80
C ILE A 21 -0.01 -3.15 -2.68
N ALA A 22 -0.76 -4.16 -2.25
CA ALA A 22 -0.94 -5.37 -3.04
C ALA A 22 -1.52 -5.04 -4.42
N SER A 23 -2.49 -4.14 -4.46
CA SER A 23 -3.11 -3.73 -5.71
C SER A 23 -2.13 -3.01 -6.63
N LEU A 24 -1.24 -2.22 -6.06
CA LEU A 24 -0.26 -1.44 -6.83
C LEU A 24 0.89 -2.28 -7.35
N THR A 25 1.04 -3.52 -6.88
CA THR A 25 2.12 -4.39 -7.40
C THR A 25 1.91 -4.74 -8.87
N VAL A 26 0.68 -4.67 -9.35
CA VAL A 26 0.36 -4.99 -10.75
C VAL A 26 0.66 -3.82 -11.66
N GLY A 27 0.61 -2.61 -11.17
CA GLY A 27 0.86 -1.41 -11.97
C GLY A 27 0.28 -0.20 -11.28
N ASP A 28 0.50 0.96 -11.89
CA ASP A 28 0.00 2.21 -11.35
C ASP A 28 -1.54 2.24 -11.42
N LEU A 29 -2.14 2.88 -10.43
CA LEU A 29 -3.59 2.97 -10.35
C LEU A 29 -4.00 4.40 -10.06
N THR A 30 -5.11 4.82 -10.66
CA THR A 30 -5.66 6.13 -10.38
C THR A 30 -6.37 6.13 -9.03
N PHE A 31 -6.64 7.33 -8.52
CA PHE A 31 -7.40 7.48 -7.28
C PHE A 31 -8.72 6.69 -7.34
N LYS A 32 -9.43 6.86 -8.45
CA LYS A 32 -10.73 6.19 -8.60
C LYS A 32 -10.58 4.68 -8.63
N GLN A 33 -9.59 4.18 -9.36
CA GLN A 33 -9.37 2.74 -9.46
C GLN A 33 -9.03 2.15 -8.10
N LEU A 34 -8.12 2.80 -7.38
CA LEU A 34 -7.69 2.28 -6.08
C LEU A 34 -8.83 2.37 -5.08
N LYS A 35 -9.60 3.46 -5.11
CA LYS A 35 -10.76 3.61 -4.24
C LYS A 35 -11.79 2.52 -4.50
N ASP A 36 -12.05 2.22 -5.76
CA ASP A 36 -13.02 1.18 -6.12
C ASP A 36 -12.56 -0.20 -5.66
N ILE A 37 -11.27 -0.50 -5.83
CA ILE A 37 -10.73 -1.78 -5.41
C ILE A 37 -10.86 -1.92 -3.89
N CYS A 38 -10.51 -0.88 -3.15
CA CYS A 38 -10.53 -0.93 -1.69
C CYS A 38 -11.91 -0.69 -1.10
N LYS A 39 -12.85 -0.25 -1.92
CA LYS A 39 -14.23 0.01 -1.48
C LYS A 39 -14.27 0.90 -0.25
N CYS A 40 -13.57 2.01 -0.34
CA CYS A 40 -13.46 2.93 0.79
C CYS A 40 -13.93 4.32 0.41
N SER A 41 -14.00 5.20 1.39
CA SER A 41 -14.41 6.59 1.18
C SER A 41 -13.24 7.43 0.70
N ASP A 42 -13.54 8.63 0.20
CA ASP A 42 -12.51 9.60 -0.18
C ASP A 42 -11.63 9.93 1.01
N GLY A 43 -12.22 10.09 2.19
CA GLY A 43 -11.47 10.39 3.40
C GLY A 43 -10.49 9.28 3.75
N ASN A 44 -10.92 8.03 3.63
CA ASN A 44 -10.04 6.89 3.89
C ASN A 44 -8.92 6.81 2.85
N MET A 45 -9.23 7.12 1.58
CA MET A 45 -8.19 7.18 0.55
C MET A 45 -7.12 8.18 0.95
N THR A 46 -7.54 9.40 1.30
CA THR A 46 -6.61 10.46 1.65
C THR A 46 -5.76 10.08 2.85
N THR A 47 -6.39 9.57 3.89
CA THR A 47 -5.69 9.22 5.13
C THR A 47 -4.66 8.12 4.91
N HIS A 48 -5.05 7.05 4.24
CA HIS A 48 -4.18 5.88 4.11
C HIS A 48 -3.12 6.05 3.04
N THR A 49 -3.45 6.69 1.91
CA THR A 49 -2.43 6.93 0.89
C THR A 49 -1.36 7.89 1.41
N LYS A 50 -1.75 8.86 2.25
CA LYS A 50 -0.79 9.77 2.83
C LYS A 50 0.26 9.03 3.66
N LYS A 51 -0.18 8.05 4.44
CA LYS A 51 0.76 7.26 5.25
C LYS A 51 1.72 6.47 4.38
N LEU A 52 1.23 5.93 3.27
CA LEU A 52 2.07 5.21 2.32
C LEU A 52 3.09 6.14 1.66
N ILE A 53 2.69 7.35 1.34
CA ILE A 53 3.57 8.34 0.72
C ILE A 53 4.64 8.79 1.72
N VAL A 54 4.24 9.08 2.95
CA VAL A 54 5.20 9.52 3.99
C VAL A 54 6.24 8.44 4.24
N GLU A 55 5.83 7.18 4.21
CA GLU A 55 6.76 6.08 4.41
C GLU A 55 7.69 5.87 3.22
N GLY A 56 7.37 6.47 2.09
CA GLY A 56 8.19 6.32 0.89
C GLY A 56 7.84 5.09 0.07
N PHE A 57 6.71 4.46 0.35
CA PHE A 57 6.29 3.25 -0.35
C PHE A 57 5.52 3.55 -1.62
N VAL A 58 4.93 4.72 -1.70
CA VAL A 58 4.08 5.10 -2.82
C VAL A 58 4.41 6.54 -3.19
N THR A 59 4.41 6.83 -4.50
CA THR A 59 4.46 8.21 -4.97
C THR A 59 3.14 8.54 -5.63
N VAL A 60 2.86 9.83 -5.72
CA VAL A 60 1.63 10.30 -6.31
C VAL A 60 1.95 11.30 -7.40
N LYS A 61 1.26 11.17 -8.53
CA LYS A 61 1.39 12.11 -9.64
C LYS A 61 0.03 12.76 -9.85
N LYS A 62 0.01 14.08 -9.81
CA LYS A 62 -1.21 14.84 -10.06
C LYS A 62 -1.05 15.62 -11.35
N GLU A 63 -2.00 15.45 -12.25
CA GLU A 63 -1.93 16.10 -13.55
C GLU A 63 -3.33 16.50 -13.98
N PHE A 64 -3.39 17.27 -15.05
CA PHE A 64 -4.66 17.67 -15.63
C PHE A 64 -4.77 17.01 -16.98
N LYS A 65 -5.80 16.23 -17.17
CA LYS A 65 -5.97 15.50 -18.41
C LYS A 65 -7.39 15.67 -18.87
N ASN A 66 -7.57 16.09 -20.11
CA ASN A 66 -8.92 16.33 -20.66
C ASN A 66 -9.73 17.26 -19.76
N ASN A 67 -9.07 18.32 -19.28
CA ASN A 67 -9.69 19.33 -18.41
C ASN A 67 -10.17 18.77 -17.08
N ARG A 68 -9.58 17.67 -16.62
CA ARG A 68 -9.93 17.08 -15.33
C ARG A 68 -8.68 16.76 -14.56
N PRO A 69 -8.71 16.92 -13.23
CA PRO A 69 -7.60 16.48 -12.41
C PRO A 69 -7.52 14.96 -12.41
N LEU A 70 -6.31 14.44 -12.53
CA LEU A 70 -6.08 13.01 -12.49
C LEU A 70 -4.97 12.75 -11.49
N THR A 71 -5.25 11.91 -10.51
CA THR A 71 -4.28 11.50 -9.50
C THR A 71 -3.93 10.03 -9.73
N THR A 72 -2.65 9.74 -9.84
CA THR A 72 -2.17 8.38 -10.10
C THR A 72 -1.15 8.02 -9.03
N TYR A 73 -1.26 6.81 -8.49
CA TYR A 73 -0.35 6.28 -7.48
C TYR A 73 0.57 5.25 -8.08
N HIS A 74 1.81 5.26 -7.62
CA HIS A 74 2.86 4.37 -8.10
C HIS A 74 3.56 3.73 -6.91
N LEU A 75 3.76 2.42 -6.95
CA LEU A 75 4.48 1.70 -5.91
C LEU A 75 5.98 1.86 -6.16
N THR A 76 6.71 2.36 -5.16
CA THR A 76 8.16 2.53 -5.29
C THR A 76 8.87 1.19 -5.09
N ASP A 77 10.15 1.15 -5.48
CA ASP A 77 10.96 -0.03 -5.22
C ASP A 77 11.02 -0.32 -3.72
N LYS A 78 11.13 0.72 -2.90
CA LYS A 78 11.13 0.58 -1.46
C LYS A 78 9.82 -0.07 -0.97
N GLY A 79 8.70 0.39 -1.52
CA GLY A 79 7.41 -0.17 -1.14
C GLY A 79 7.27 -1.61 -1.57
N LYS A 80 7.75 -1.94 -2.76
CA LYS A 80 7.69 -3.31 -3.26
C LYS A 80 8.54 -4.24 -2.39
N GLU A 81 9.75 -3.81 -2.05
CA GLU A 81 10.62 -4.62 -1.21
C GLU A 81 10.03 -4.83 0.17
N ALA A 82 9.44 -3.78 0.73
CA ALA A 82 8.81 -3.89 2.05
C ALA A 82 7.62 -4.84 2.02
N PHE A 83 6.86 -4.81 0.93
CA PHE A 83 5.71 -5.69 0.81
C PHE A 83 6.13 -7.15 0.65
N VAL A 84 7.16 -7.41 -0.16
CA VAL A 84 7.68 -8.76 -0.31
C VAL A 84 8.19 -9.28 1.02
N ASP A 85 8.90 -8.44 1.79
CA ASP A 85 9.37 -8.81 3.11
C ASP A 85 8.19 -9.14 4.05
N TYR A 86 7.15 -8.34 3.99
CA TYR A 86 5.96 -8.56 4.80
C TYR A 86 5.31 -9.91 4.46
N VAL A 87 5.14 -10.20 3.18
CA VAL A 87 4.56 -11.46 2.74
C VAL A 87 5.42 -12.64 3.16
N ASN A 88 6.74 -12.50 3.02
CA ASN A 88 7.66 -13.57 3.42
C ASN A 88 7.58 -13.83 4.93
N LYS A 89 7.47 -12.79 5.73
CA LYS A 89 7.35 -12.95 7.17
C LYS A 89 6.03 -13.60 7.56
N LEU A 90 4.96 -13.25 6.88
CA LEU A 90 3.68 -13.92 7.09
C LEU A 90 3.81 -15.41 6.77
N ASN A 91 4.48 -15.72 5.68
CA ASN A 91 4.65 -17.11 5.27
C ASN A 91 5.47 -17.89 6.29
N GLU A 92 6.56 -17.28 6.81
CA GLU A 92 7.35 -17.89 7.85
C GLU A 92 6.55 -18.14 9.11
N PHE A 93 5.70 -17.18 9.47
CA PHE A 93 4.85 -17.31 10.64
C PHE A 93 3.90 -18.51 10.48
N ILE A 94 3.34 -18.68 9.31
CA ILE A 94 2.45 -19.80 9.03
C ILE A 94 3.21 -21.13 9.09
N GLN A 95 4.42 -21.17 8.52
CA GLN A 95 5.24 -22.37 8.57
C GLN A 95 5.61 -22.75 9.99
N GLU A 96 5.96 -21.76 10.80
CA GLU A 96 6.34 -22.02 12.19
C GLU A 96 5.16 -22.46 13.04
N GLY A 97 3.98 -22.04 12.69
CA GLY A 97 2.78 -22.39 13.42
C GLY A 97 2.36 -23.83 13.25
N LYS A 98 3.08 -24.56 12.41
CA LYS A 98 2.81 -25.98 12.23
C LYS A 98 3.74 -26.78 13.12
#